data_d6d69ca1b14ac5d1c094825d05617134
#
_entry.id   d6d69ca1b14ac5d1c094825d05617134
#
_cell.length_a   1.000
_cell.length_b   1.000
_cell.length_c   1.000
_cell.angle_alpha   90.00
_cell.angle_beta   90.00
_cell.angle_gamma   90.00
#
_symmetry.space_group_name_H-M   'P 1'
#
loop_
_entity.id
_entity.type
_entity.pdbx_description
1 polymer ?
#
loop_
_entity_poly.entity_id
_entity_poly.type
_entity_poly.pdbx_seq_one_letter_code
_entity_poly.pdbx_strand_id
1 'polypeptide(L)'
;MIVKNEEKNLPRCLDSVKGVVDEMIIVDTGSTDKTKEIAVSYGAKVYDFEWINDFAAARNYGLDKAAGEWILVLDADEELENSTKNSLRAILEESSVDAYECVWRNIMALTPEIEYKDSEMGGFIRVFRNKQEYRFRSMYHEAVFPAIYENQGKIEEKQQIIIIHYGLLSDTVQGGERTRNDRAFYYLTKALEQEPDNGHLQFYLGVEYYNRKDYQNAYRILKHVVLETNTKFASVDQTKKGLLILSDLALQRKEYDLAYGCARGCLSIQLFEKLNEKALNLYAESLFCILKQFDKQLPKLKGHQRLQMIRQRDSLISEFEKELSKSQSFVELSKTIEWQNSLRKYKRS
;
A
#
# COMPACT_ATOMS: atom_id res chain seq x y z
N MET A 1 5.77 3.08 -20.48
CA MET A 1 5.13 4.23 -19.81
C MET A 1 3.88 4.60 -20.57
N ILE A 2 2.79 5.02 -19.89
CA ILE A 2 1.62 5.68 -20.49
C ILE A 2 1.65 7.17 -20.12
N VAL A 3 1.30 8.05 -21.04
CA VAL A 3 1.39 9.51 -20.83
C VAL A 3 0.18 10.25 -21.36
N LYS A 4 -0.12 11.41 -20.76
CA LYS A 4 -1.05 12.42 -21.29
C LYS A 4 -0.71 13.80 -20.72
N ASN A 5 -0.24 14.73 -21.59
CA ASN A 5 0.10 16.11 -21.21
C ASN A 5 1.17 16.19 -20.09
N GLU A 6 2.31 15.53 -20.33
CA GLU A 6 3.41 15.41 -19.37
C GLU A 6 4.68 16.17 -19.79
N GLU A 7 4.56 17.22 -20.63
CA GLU A 7 5.70 17.96 -21.16
C GLU A 7 6.66 18.49 -20.08
N LYS A 8 6.16 18.72 -18.84
CA LYS A 8 6.95 19.24 -17.73
C LYS A 8 7.72 18.15 -16.99
N ASN A 9 7.12 16.97 -16.84
CA ASN A 9 7.65 15.88 -16.03
C ASN A 9 8.50 14.90 -16.83
N LEU A 10 8.07 14.62 -18.06
CA LEU A 10 8.67 13.59 -18.92
C LEU A 10 10.18 13.73 -19.11
N PRO A 11 10.79 14.93 -19.31
CA PRO A 11 12.26 15.05 -19.45
C PRO A 11 13.01 14.47 -18.26
N ARG A 12 12.63 14.79 -17.02
CA ARG A 12 13.27 14.30 -15.81
C ARG A 12 13.19 12.77 -15.73
N CYS A 13 12.01 12.21 -15.99
CA CYS A 13 11.80 10.76 -15.99
C CYS A 13 12.71 10.07 -17.01
N LEU A 14 12.75 10.53 -18.27
CA LEU A 14 13.55 9.93 -19.34
C LEU A 14 15.06 10.10 -19.11
N ASP A 15 15.51 11.22 -18.54
CA ASP A 15 16.91 11.43 -18.14
C ASP A 15 17.35 10.41 -17.09
N SER A 16 16.44 10.04 -16.16
CA SER A 16 16.76 9.09 -15.10
C SER A 16 17.04 7.67 -15.61
N VAL A 17 16.50 7.29 -16.77
CA VAL A 17 16.66 5.94 -17.34
C VAL A 17 17.58 5.90 -18.56
N LYS A 18 18.05 7.05 -19.02
CA LYS A 18 18.97 7.14 -20.15
C LYS A 18 20.27 6.39 -19.87
N GLY A 19 20.62 5.43 -20.75
CA GLY A 19 21.78 4.56 -20.59
C GLY A 19 21.58 3.40 -19.59
N VAL A 20 20.42 3.30 -18.95
CA VAL A 20 20.05 2.18 -18.08
C VAL A 20 19.20 1.16 -18.84
N VAL A 21 18.22 1.63 -19.60
CA VAL A 21 17.34 0.79 -20.42
C VAL A 21 17.82 0.74 -21.88
N ASP A 22 17.50 -0.36 -22.58
CA ASP A 22 17.89 -0.55 -23.99
C ASP A 22 16.84 0.06 -24.94
N GLU A 23 15.61 0.22 -24.49
CA GLU A 23 14.55 0.89 -25.23
C GLU A 23 13.58 1.63 -24.31
N MET A 24 12.96 2.68 -24.82
CA MET A 24 11.93 3.43 -24.15
C MET A 24 10.65 3.37 -25.00
N ILE A 25 9.55 2.87 -24.39
CA ILE A 25 8.24 2.74 -25.04
C ILE A 25 7.28 3.68 -24.32
N ILE A 26 6.74 4.63 -25.08
CA ILE A 26 5.79 5.63 -24.62
C ILE A 26 4.46 5.39 -25.33
N VAL A 27 3.41 5.18 -24.56
CA VAL A 27 2.02 5.09 -25.04
C VAL A 27 1.34 6.40 -24.72
N ASP A 28 1.08 7.18 -25.75
CA ASP A 28 0.38 8.45 -25.64
C ASP A 28 -1.13 8.25 -25.69
N THR A 29 -1.85 8.71 -24.65
CA THR A 29 -3.30 8.55 -24.53
C THR A 29 -4.08 9.84 -24.93
N GLY A 30 -3.50 10.64 -25.82
CA GLY A 30 -4.11 11.85 -26.37
C GLY A 30 -3.55 13.14 -25.79
N SER A 31 -2.23 13.30 -25.79
CA SER A 31 -1.56 14.56 -25.43
C SER A 31 -1.81 15.64 -26.48
N THR A 32 -1.94 16.88 -26.00
CA THR A 32 -2.14 18.09 -26.80
C THR A 32 -1.01 19.10 -26.62
N ASP A 33 -0.05 18.79 -25.73
CA ASP A 33 1.16 19.55 -25.47
C ASP A 33 2.39 18.94 -26.19
N LYS A 34 3.60 19.28 -25.77
CA LYS A 34 4.85 18.80 -26.39
C LYS A 34 5.29 17.42 -25.92
N THR A 35 4.46 16.67 -25.23
CA THR A 35 4.82 15.36 -24.66
C THR A 35 5.40 14.42 -25.72
N LYS A 36 4.77 14.31 -26.88
CA LYS A 36 5.21 13.40 -27.95
C LYS A 36 6.54 13.83 -28.59
N GLU A 37 6.68 15.14 -28.87
CA GLU A 37 7.94 15.68 -29.41
C GLU A 37 9.12 15.46 -28.44
N ILE A 38 8.89 15.65 -27.14
CA ILE A 38 9.89 15.40 -26.11
C ILE A 38 10.26 13.92 -26.11
N ALA A 39 9.30 13.00 -26.05
CA ALA A 39 9.56 11.57 -26.08
C ALA A 39 10.43 11.14 -27.29
N VAL A 40 10.10 11.62 -28.47
CA VAL A 40 10.86 11.35 -29.72
C VAL A 40 12.28 11.90 -29.61
N SER A 41 12.48 13.09 -29.04
CA SER A 41 13.81 13.70 -28.88
C SER A 41 14.74 12.90 -27.98
N TYR A 42 14.20 12.10 -27.07
CA TYR A 42 14.95 11.14 -26.24
C TYR A 42 15.19 9.79 -26.93
N GLY A 43 14.71 9.60 -28.16
CA GLY A 43 14.83 8.34 -28.90
C GLY A 43 13.79 7.29 -28.48
N ALA A 44 12.72 7.70 -27.79
CA ALA A 44 11.66 6.79 -27.41
C ALA A 44 10.79 6.41 -28.63
N LYS A 45 10.29 5.16 -28.61
CA LYS A 45 9.24 4.71 -29.55
C LYS A 45 7.89 5.17 -29.00
N VAL A 46 7.22 6.06 -29.72
CA VAL A 46 5.92 6.62 -29.30
C VAL A 46 4.80 5.94 -30.09
N TYR A 47 3.78 5.49 -29.35
CA TYR A 47 2.60 4.85 -29.89
C TYR A 47 1.34 5.57 -29.39
N ASP A 48 0.43 5.92 -30.31
CA ASP A 48 -0.87 6.48 -29.95
C ASP A 48 -1.82 5.38 -29.48
N PHE A 49 -2.55 5.65 -28.41
CA PHE A 49 -3.59 4.79 -27.86
C PHE A 49 -4.84 5.61 -27.56
N GLU A 50 -5.95 5.26 -28.21
CA GLU A 50 -7.23 5.89 -27.92
C GLU A 50 -7.65 5.58 -26.47
N TRP A 51 -7.90 6.63 -25.68
CA TRP A 51 -8.22 6.45 -24.29
C TRP A 51 -9.62 5.87 -24.08
N ILE A 52 -9.69 4.66 -23.58
CA ILE A 52 -10.93 3.90 -23.32
C ILE A 52 -11.28 3.80 -21.83
N ASN A 53 -10.72 4.65 -20.98
CA ASN A 53 -10.86 4.62 -19.53
C ASN A 53 -10.32 3.34 -18.85
N ASP A 54 -9.31 2.72 -19.43
CA ASP A 54 -8.69 1.50 -18.96
C ASP A 54 -7.16 1.66 -18.94
N PHE A 55 -6.60 1.83 -17.73
CA PHE A 55 -5.16 1.99 -17.54
C PHE A 55 -4.40 0.69 -17.85
N ALA A 56 -4.97 -0.47 -17.47
CA ALA A 56 -4.34 -1.76 -17.76
C ALA A 56 -4.23 -2.01 -19.26
N ALA A 57 -5.27 -1.70 -20.03
CA ALA A 57 -5.26 -1.84 -21.49
C ALA A 57 -4.17 -0.97 -22.13
N ALA A 58 -4.03 0.28 -21.71
CA ALA A 58 -2.98 1.17 -22.21
C ALA A 58 -1.56 0.68 -21.83
N ARG A 59 -1.34 0.20 -20.59
CA ARG A 59 -0.06 -0.38 -20.18
C ARG A 59 0.25 -1.67 -20.95
N ASN A 60 -0.73 -2.56 -21.09
CA ASN A 60 -0.55 -3.83 -21.81
C ASN A 60 -0.24 -3.59 -23.30
N TYR A 61 -0.87 -2.59 -23.93
CA TYR A 61 -0.52 -2.17 -25.28
C TYR A 61 0.96 -1.79 -25.40
N GLY A 62 1.50 -1.09 -24.41
CA GLY A 62 2.92 -0.78 -24.34
C GLY A 62 3.81 -2.01 -24.12
N LEU A 63 3.38 -2.95 -23.27
CA LEU A 63 4.08 -4.21 -23.05
C LEU A 63 4.17 -5.06 -24.33
N ASP A 64 3.13 -5.06 -25.16
CA ASP A 64 3.12 -5.79 -26.44
C ASP A 64 4.10 -5.22 -27.48
N LYS A 65 4.62 -4.00 -27.24
CA LYS A 65 5.65 -3.36 -28.07
C LYS A 65 7.08 -3.57 -27.52
N ALA A 66 7.18 -4.03 -26.26
CA ALA A 66 8.47 -4.19 -25.60
C ALA A 66 9.18 -5.47 -26.05
N ALA A 67 10.49 -5.36 -26.35
CA ALA A 67 11.33 -6.46 -26.80
C ALA A 67 12.37 -6.87 -25.76
N GLY A 68 12.61 -6.04 -24.73
CA GLY A 68 13.58 -6.33 -23.67
C GLY A 68 13.18 -7.54 -22.81
N GLU A 69 14.15 -8.19 -22.18
CA GLU A 69 13.95 -9.33 -21.28
C GLU A 69 13.24 -8.90 -19.98
N TRP A 70 13.55 -7.68 -19.52
CA TRP A 70 12.95 -7.08 -18.33
C TRP A 70 12.12 -5.86 -18.69
N ILE A 71 11.09 -5.62 -17.95
CA ILE A 71 10.26 -4.42 -18.00
C ILE A 71 10.55 -3.55 -16.77
N LEU A 72 10.86 -2.28 -17.01
CA LEU A 72 10.80 -1.22 -16.00
C LEU A 72 9.61 -0.32 -16.32
N VAL A 73 8.65 -0.23 -15.40
CA VAL A 73 7.50 0.66 -15.54
C VAL A 73 7.72 1.90 -14.70
N LEU A 74 7.64 3.07 -15.35
CA LEU A 74 7.64 4.37 -14.69
C LEU A 74 6.45 5.20 -15.21
N ASP A 75 5.92 6.05 -14.35
CA ASP A 75 5.02 7.13 -14.71
C ASP A 75 5.84 8.41 -14.98
N ALA A 76 5.30 9.37 -15.74
CA ALA A 76 6.08 10.54 -16.18
C ALA A 76 6.53 11.44 -15.01
N ASP A 77 5.82 11.38 -13.88
CA ASP A 77 6.15 12.09 -12.64
C ASP A 77 7.01 11.25 -11.66
N GLU A 78 7.62 10.16 -12.18
CA GLU A 78 8.57 9.33 -11.44
C GLU A 78 9.98 9.46 -12.04
N GLU A 79 11.00 9.16 -11.24
CA GLU A 79 12.37 8.99 -11.71
C GLU A 79 13.08 7.83 -10.99
N LEU A 80 13.98 7.18 -11.69
CA LEU A 80 14.83 6.16 -11.11
C LEU A 80 15.91 6.83 -10.28
N GLU A 81 16.02 6.49 -8.99
CA GLU A 81 17.00 7.06 -8.07
C GLU A 81 18.44 6.73 -8.52
N ASN A 82 19.41 7.63 -8.27
CA ASN A 82 20.76 7.54 -8.81
C ASN A 82 21.51 6.27 -8.38
N SER A 83 21.35 5.79 -7.15
CA SER A 83 21.98 4.54 -6.70
C SER A 83 21.39 3.34 -7.45
N THR A 84 20.06 3.33 -7.67
CA THR A 84 19.38 2.32 -8.49
C THR A 84 19.87 2.36 -9.93
N LYS A 85 19.98 3.55 -10.52
CA LYS A 85 20.49 3.72 -11.88
C LYS A 85 21.83 3.03 -12.10
N ASN A 86 22.72 3.09 -11.12
CA ASN A 86 24.05 2.51 -11.18
C ASN A 86 24.07 0.98 -10.94
N SER A 87 23.09 0.42 -10.24
CA SER A 87 23.09 -0.98 -9.81
C SER A 87 22.06 -1.87 -10.53
N LEU A 88 21.05 -1.29 -11.18
CA LEU A 88 19.88 -2.03 -11.67
C LEU A 88 20.28 -3.16 -12.63
N ARG A 89 21.18 -2.90 -13.62
CA ARG A 89 21.60 -3.93 -14.57
C ARG A 89 22.26 -5.11 -13.87
N ALA A 90 23.18 -4.87 -12.93
CA ALA A 90 23.83 -5.94 -12.17
C ALA A 90 22.82 -6.75 -11.34
N ILE A 91 21.84 -6.08 -10.72
CA ILE A 91 20.74 -6.76 -10.00
C ILE A 91 19.95 -7.68 -10.93
N LEU A 92 19.65 -7.23 -12.17
CA LEU A 92 18.85 -8.00 -13.12
C LEU A 92 19.63 -9.16 -13.77
N GLU A 93 20.93 -9.00 -14.02
CA GLU A 93 21.82 -10.04 -14.58
C GLU A 93 21.96 -11.23 -13.62
N GLU A 94 22.02 -10.98 -12.31
CA GLU A 94 22.17 -12.01 -11.28
C GLU A 94 20.80 -12.58 -10.81
N SER A 95 19.68 -12.09 -11.37
CA SER A 95 18.35 -12.35 -10.87
C SER A 95 17.81 -13.74 -11.21
N SER A 96 17.34 -14.44 -10.20
CA SER A 96 16.59 -15.71 -10.31
C SER A 96 15.08 -15.55 -10.06
N VAL A 97 14.58 -14.31 -10.00
CA VAL A 97 13.17 -13.99 -9.73
C VAL A 97 12.46 -13.47 -10.98
N ASP A 98 11.15 -13.39 -10.90
CA ASP A 98 10.30 -12.89 -11.99
C ASP A 98 9.96 -11.42 -11.85
N ALA A 99 9.99 -10.89 -10.62
CA ALA A 99 9.69 -9.48 -10.36
C ALA A 99 10.30 -8.99 -9.06
N TYR A 100 10.45 -7.67 -8.98
CA TYR A 100 10.88 -6.97 -7.79
C TYR A 100 9.81 -5.98 -7.31
N GLU A 101 9.52 -6.03 -6.02
CA GLU A 101 8.86 -4.95 -5.31
C GLU A 101 9.88 -3.86 -5.03
N CYS A 102 9.56 -2.63 -5.45
CA CYS A 102 10.46 -1.48 -5.40
C CYS A 102 10.09 -0.55 -4.25
N VAL A 103 11.07 0.17 -3.73
CA VAL A 103 10.82 1.27 -2.79
C VAL A 103 10.27 2.47 -3.57
N TRP A 104 9.10 2.95 -3.20
CA TRP A 104 8.50 4.14 -3.78
C TRP A 104 8.61 5.32 -2.81
N ARG A 105 9.42 6.30 -3.18
CA ARG A 105 9.80 7.44 -2.34
C ARG A 105 9.12 8.70 -2.83
N ASN A 106 8.20 9.23 -2.05
CA ASN A 106 7.49 10.46 -2.37
C ASN A 106 8.31 11.69 -1.95
N ILE A 107 8.37 12.70 -2.83
CA ILE A 107 8.83 14.03 -2.46
C ILE A 107 7.64 14.80 -1.88
N MET A 108 7.79 15.25 -0.63
CA MET A 108 6.75 15.99 0.08
C MET A 108 6.91 17.50 -0.04
N ALA A 109 8.15 18.01 -0.13
CA ALA A 109 8.44 19.43 -0.30
C ALA A 109 9.78 19.61 -1.02
N LEU A 110 9.86 20.67 -1.84
CA LEU A 110 11.09 21.21 -2.41
C LEU A 110 11.49 22.45 -1.59
N THR A 111 11.96 22.24 -0.37
CA THR A 111 12.64 23.25 0.45
C THR A 111 14.14 23.19 0.15
N PRO A 112 15.02 24.06 0.73
CA PRO A 112 16.45 23.94 0.55
C PRO A 112 16.99 22.53 0.84
N GLU A 113 16.29 21.76 1.71
CA GLU A 113 16.48 20.35 1.94
C GLU A 113 15.26 19.61 1.39
N ILE A 114 15.47 18.66 0.47
CA ILE A 114 14.37 17.88 -0.11
C ILE A 114 13.79 16.95 0.97
N GLU A 115 12.51 17.11 1.26
CA GLU A 115 11.81 16.27 2.22
C GLU A 115 11.26 15.02 1.49
N TYR A 116 11.73 13.84 1.89
CA TYR A 116 11.28 12.55 1.36
C TYR A 116 10.35 11.85 2.36
N LYS A 117 9.32 11.19 1.83
CA LYS A 117 8.51 10.23 2.57
C LYS A 117 8.40 8.95 1.76
N ASP A 118 9.00 7.88 2.26
CA ASP A 118 8.81 6.57 1.65
C ASP A 118 7.35 6.15 1.76
N SER A 119 6.85 5.46 0.74
CA SER A 119 5.49 4.93 0.76
C SER A 119 5.33 4.03 1.99
N GLU A 120 4.23 4.22 2.71
CA GLU A 120 3.82 3.31 3.79
C GLU A 120 3.26 1.98 3.24
N MET A 121 3.04 1.93 1.94
CA MET A 121 2.64 0.75 1.20
C MET A 121 3.82 0.33 0.34
N GLY A 122 4.34 -0.86 0.57
CA GLY A 122 5.18 -1.55 -0.39
C GLY A 122 4.34 -2.17 -1.50
N GLY A 123 4.91 -3.11 -2.21
CA GLY A 123 4.17 -3.88 -3.19
C GLY A 123 4.03 -3.23 -4.55
N PHE A 124 4.79 -2.18 -4.83
CA PHE A 124 4.85 -1.62 -6.17
C PHE A 124 5.82 -2.43 -7.03
N ILE A 125 5.29 -3.38 -7.77
CA ILE A 125 6.06 -4.08 -8.79
C ILE A 125 6.23 -3.14 -9.97
N ARG A 126 7.45 -2.64 -10.13
CA ARG A 126 7.85 -1.77 -11.25
C ARG A 126 8.90 -2.41 -12.15
N VAL A 127 9.51 -3.52 -11.69
CA VAL A 127 10.52 -4.28 -12.44
C VAL A 127 10.09 -5.74 -12.50
N PHE A 128 9.89 -6.30 -13.70
CA PHE A 128 9.49 -7.68 -13.89
C PHE A 128 9.93 -8.26 -15.25
N ARG A 129 9.98 -9.60 -15.35
CA ARG A 129 10.28 -10.31 -16.60
C ARG A 129 9.24 -10.03 -17.67
N ASN A 130 9.68 -9.78 -18.90
CA ASN A 130 8.79 -9.59 -20.04
C ASN A 130 8.24 -10.94 -20.53
N LYS A 131 7.26 -11.46 -19.82
CA LYS A 131 6.55 -12.69 -20.22
C LYS A 131 5.15 -12.35 -20.72
N GLN A 132 4.65 -13.13 -21.69
CA GLN A 132 3.35 -12.88 -22.31
C GLN A 132 2.20 -12.97 -21.29
N GLU A 133 2.32 -13.83 -20.28
CA GLU A 133 1.36 -14.01 -19.22
C GLU A 133 1.37 -12.88 -18.16
N TYR A 134 2.43 -12.08 -18.09
CA TYR A 134 2.54 -11.00 -17.12
C TYR A 134 1.92 -9.73 -17.69
N ARG A 135 0.62 -9.57 -17.49
CA ARG A 135 -0.16 -8.42 -17.96
C ARG A 135 -0.86 -7.73 -16.80
N PHE A 136 -0.95 -6.42 -16.90
CA PHE A 136 -1.72 -5.61 -15.96
C PHE A 136 -3.18 -6.01 -15.96
N ARG A 137 -3.78 -6.06 -14.78
CA ARG A 137 -5.19 -6.35 -14.53
C ARG A 137 -5.87 -5.14 -13.92
N SER A 138 -7.18 -5.06 -14.09
CA SER A 138 -8.08 -4.01 -13.60
C SER A 138 -7.90 -2.66 -14.29
N MET A 139 -9.02 -2.09 -14.73
CA MET A 139 -9.04 -0.83 -15.47
C MET A 139 -8.54 0.37 -14.66
N TYR A 140 -8.56 0.29 -13.33
CA TYR A 140 -8.07 1.28 -12.39
C TYR A 140 -7.38 0.61 -11.20
N HIS A 141 -6.35 1.23 -10.62
CA HIS A 141 -5.40 0.58 -9.72
C HIS A 141 -4.81 -0.68 -10.36
N GLU A 142 -4.47 -0.55 -11.62
CA GLU A 142 -3.94 -1.63 -12.42
C GLU A 142 -2.66 -2.22 -11.79
N ALA A 143 -2.60 -3.53 -11.73
CA ALA A 143 -1.49 -4.24 -11.14
C ALA A 143 -1.07 -5.43 -12.00
N VAL A 144 0.23 -5.69 -12.09
CA VAL A 144 0.79 -6.88 -12.74
C VAL A 144 0.92 -8.05 -11.75
N PHE A 145 0.95 -7.75 -10.44
CA PHE A 145 1.08 -8.73 -9.37
C PHE A 145 0.13 -9.93 -9.49
N PRO A 146 -1.20 -9.77 -9.77
CA PRO A 146 -2.09 -10.91 -9.87
C PRO A 146 -1.68 -11.90 -10.97
N ALA A 147 -1.23 -11.37 -12.11
CA ALA A 147 -0.79 -12.20 -13.23
C ALA A 147 0.50 -12.96 -12.91
N ILE A 148 1.46 -12.34 -12.23
CA ILE A 148 2.70 -12.97 -11.80
C ILE A 148 2.40 -14.08 -10.78
N TYR A 149 1.55 -13.81 -9.79
CA TYR A 149 1.18 -14.77 -8.74
C TYR A 149 0.44 -15.99 -9.30
N GLU A 150 -0.54 -15.78 -10.18
CA GLU A 150 -1.30 -16.85 -10.82
C GLU A 150 -0.41 -17.80 -11.65
N ASN A 151 0.65 -17.26 -12.22
CA ASN A 151 1.63 -18.05 -12.99
C ASN A 151 2.82 -18.53 -12.13
N GLN A 152 2.68 -18.54 -10.81
CA GLN A 152 3.68 -19.02 -9.85
C GLN A 152 5.04 -18.30 -9.98
N GLY A 153 5.03 -17.06 -10.45
CA GLY A 153 6.22 -16.24 -10.56
C GLY A 153 6.77 -15.86 -9.19
N LYS A 154 8.10 -15.84 -9.09
CA LYS A 154 8.81 -15.49 -7.86
C LYS A 154 8.98 -13.97 -7.76
N ILE A 155 8.49 -13.38 -6.68
CA ILE A 155 8.60 -11.95 -6.38
C ILE A 155 9.55 -11.77 -5.19
N GLU A 156 10.44 -10.80 -5.25
CA GLU A 156 11.38 -10.42 -4.18
C GLU A 156 11.27 -8.92 -3.89
N GLU A 157 11.24 -8.55 -2.63
CA GLU A 157 11.40 -7.16 -2.22
C GLU A 157 12.86 -6.72 -2.37
N LYS A 158 13.11 -5.60 -3.07
CA LYS A 158 14.47 -5.11 -3.34
C LYS A 158 14.63 -3.65 -2.91
N GLN A 159 15.14 -3.47 -1.72
CA GLN A 159 15.36 -2.14 -1.11
C GLN A 159 16.31 -1.24 -1.89
N GLN A 160 17.16 -1.81 -2.75
CA GLN A 160 18.08 -1.09 -3.62
C GLN A 160 17.42 -0.54 -4.89
N ILE A 161 16.18 -0.96 -5.22
CA ILE A 161 15.45 -0.41 -6.36
C ILE A 161 14.50 0.68 -5.82
N ILE A 162 14.91 1.92 -6.00
CA ILE A 162 14.21 3.10 -5.47
C ILE A 162 13.69 3.94 -6.63
N ILE A 163 12.39 4.23 -6.59
CA ILE A 163 11.72 5.13 -7.53
C ILE A 163 11.24 6.36 -6.75
N ILE A 164 11.64 7.53 -7.21
CA ILE A 164 11.25 8.81 -6.65
C ILE A 164 9.99 9.29 -7.36
N HIS A 165 8.96 9.69 -6.61
CA HIS A 165 7.67 10.14 -7.11
C HIS A 165 7.41 11.60 -6.74
N TYR A 166 7.08 12.40 -7.73
CA TYR A 166 6.86 13.86 -7.64
C TYR A 166 5.39 14.25 -7.65
N GLY A 167 4.47 13.33 -7.89
CA GLY A 167 3.04 13.62 -8.09
C GLY A 167 2.38 14.32 -6.91
N LEU A 168 2.90 14.17 -5.68
CA LEU A 168 2.37 14.89 -4.51
C LEU A 168 2.72 16.39 -4.50
N LEU A 169 3.77 16.83 -5.23
CA LEU A 169 4.11 18.24 -5.36
C LEU A 169 3.15 18.97 -6.30
N SER A 170 2.63 18.30 -7.32
CA SER A 170 1.71 18.89 -8.29
C SER A 170 0.32 19.12 -7.69
N ASP A 171 -0.09 18.33 -6.72
CA ASP A 171 -1.40 18.42 -6.07
C ASP A 171 -1.59 19.72 -5.26
N THR A 172 -0.49 20.33 -4.81
CA THR A 172 -0.53 21.65 -4.13
C THR A 172 -0.76 22.82 -5.09
N VAL A 173 -0.58 22.61 -6.40
CA VAL A 173 -0.58 23.67 -7.41
C VAL A 173 -1.78 23.64 -8.37
N GLN A 174 -2.44 22.51 -8.59
CA GLN A 174 -3.48 22.36 -9.64
C GLN A 174 -4.80 21.70 -9.17
N GLY A 175 -5.46 22.26 -8.20
CA GLY A 175 -6.89 21.93 -8.01
C GLY A 175 -7.25 20.95 -6.89
N GLY A 176 -6.32 20.60 -6.06
CA GLY A 176 -6.62 20.09 -4.73
C GLY A 176 -7.05 18.62 -4.65
N GLU A 177 -6.81 18.07 -3.49
CA GLU A 177 -7.13 16.71 -3.02
C GLU A 177 -8.56 16.25 -3.36
N ARG A 178 -9.52 17.20 -3.42
CA ARG A 178 -10.92 16.90 -3.67
C ARG A 178 -11.20 16.38 -5.10
N THR A 179 -10.58 16.95 -6.13
CA THR A 179 -10.78 16.52 -7.52
C THR A 179 -10.11 15.17 -7.81
N ARG A 180 -8.97 14.89 -7.16
CA ARG A 180 -8.28 13.60 -7.24
C ARG A 180 -9.12 12.48 -6.62
N ASN A 181 -9.64 12.71 -5.41
CA ASN A 181 -10.46 11.74 -4.71
C ASN A 181 -11.78 11.45 -5.45
N ASP A 182 -12.40 12.46 -6.07
CA ASP A 182 -13.64 12.26 -6.85
C ASP A 182 -13.38 11.43 -8.12
N ARG A 183 -12.23 11.64 -8.77
CA ARG A 183 -11.79 10.83 -9.90
C ARG A 183 -11.51 9.38 -9.49
N ALA A 184 -10.77 9.18 -8.38
CA ALA A 184 -10.47 7.86 -7.84
C ALA A 184 -11.75 7.07 -7.53
N PHE A 185 -12.68 7.69 -6.84
CA PHE A 185 -13.97 7.08 -6.50
C PHE A 185 -14.78 6.69 -7.75
N TYR A 186 -14.83 7.55 -8.75
CA TYR A 186 -15.51 7.28 -10.02
C TYR A 186 -14.95 6.05 -10.70
N TYR A 187 -13.62 5.98 -10.90
CA TYR A 187 -12.99 4.85 -11.57
C TYR A 187 -13.10 3.56 -10.78
N LEU A 188 -12.95 3.59 -9.45
CA LEU A 188 -13.13 2.42 -8.59
C LEU A 188 -14.54 1.84 -8.69
N THR A 189 -15.56 2.70 -8.66
CA THR A 189 -16.94 2.23 -8.79
C THR A 189 -17.21 1.65 -10.18
N LYS A 190 -16.68 2.26 -11.23
CA LYS A 190 -16.79 1.74 -12.60
C LYS A 190 -16.06 0.41 -12.80
N ALA A 191 -14.87 0.26 -12.24
CA ALA A 191 -14.12 -0.99 -12.29
C ALA A 191 -14.87 -2.12 -11.55
N LEU A 192 -15.47 -1.83 -10.40
CA LEU A 192 -16.26 -2.79 -9.64
C LEU A 192 -17.61 -3.16 -10.28
N GLU A 193 -18.16 -2.33 -11.19
CA GLU A 193 -19.30 -2.74 -12.02
C GLU A 193 -18.93 -3.91 -12.95
N GLN A 194 -17.68 -3.98 -13.39
CA GLN A 194 -17.18 -5.04 -14.28
C GLN A 194 -16.59 -6.23 -13.49
N GLU A 195 -15.95 -5.95 -12.37
CA GLU A 195 -15.27 -6.93 -11.53
C GLU A 195 -15.77 -6.85 -10.07
N PRO A 196 -17.06 -7.17 -9.79
CA PRO A 196 -17.67 -6.93 -8.47
C PRO A 196 -16.98 -7.68 -7.33
N ASP A 197 -16.40 -8.85 -7.61
CA ASP A 197 -15.73 -9.69 -6.62
C ASP A 197 -14.22 -9.44 -6.54
N ASN A 198 -13.70 -8.40 -7.20
CA ASN A 198 -12.28 -8.06 -7.16
C ASN A 198 -11.91 -7.43 -5.81
N GLY A 199 -11.33 -8.24 -4.91
CA GLY A 199 -10.95 -7.81 -3.56
C GLY A 199 -9.92 -6.69 -3.53
N HIS A 200 -9.04 -6.59 -4.54
CA HIS A 200 -8.08 -5.49 -4.67
C HIS A 200 -8.81 -4.14 -4.87
N LEU A 201 -9.76 -4.08 -5.81
CA LEU A 201 -10.57 -2.89 -6.05
C LEU A 201 -11.49 -2.56 -4.86
N GLN A 202 -12.11 -3.59 -4.27
CA GLN A 202 -12.93 -3.42 -3.06
C GLN A 202 -12.13 -2.85 -1.90
N PHE A 203 -10.87 -3.31 -1.71
CA PHE A 203 -9.98 -2.74 -0.70
C PHE A 203 -9.77 -1.23 -0.92
N TYR A 204 -9.41 -0.81 -2.14
CA TYR A 204 -9.21 0.61 -2.42
C TYR A 204 -10.49 1.42 -2.28
N LEU A 205 -11.66 0.87 -2.65
CA LEU A 205 -12.94 1.53 -2.41
C LEU A 205 -13.22 1.69 -0.92
N GLY A 206 -12.90 0.69 -0.10
CA GLY A 206 -13.00 0.77 1.35
C GLY A 206 -12.09 1.85 1.96
N VAL A 207 -10.85 1.96 1.48
CA VAL A 207 -9.92 3.03 1.87
C VAL A 207 -10.44 4.40 1.44
N GLU A 208 -10.99 4.51 0.23
CA GLU A 208 -11.56 5.77 -0.26
C GLU A 208 -12.76 6.23 0.57
N TYR A 209 -13.66 5.32 0.96
CA TYR A 209 -14.72 5.62 1.91
C TYR A 209 -14.19 6.09 3.28
N TYR A 210 -13.12 5.47 3.78
CA TYR A 210 -12.48 5.88 5.02
C TYR A 210 -11.92 7.30 4.94
N ASN A 211 -11.21 7.63 3.85
CA ASN A 211 -10.66 8.96 3.60
C ASN A 211 -11.76 10.03 3.49
N ARG A 212 -12.91 9.67 2.93
CA ARG A 212 -14.12 10.52 2.83
C ARG A 212 -14.91 10.59 4.13
N LYS A 213 -14.48 9.90 5.19
CA LYS A 213 -15.15 9.81 6.49
C LYS A 213 -16.52 9.11 6.43
N ASP A 214 -16.79 8.37 5.36
CA ASP A 214 -17.93 7.43 5.31
C ASP A 214 -17.53 6.11 6.00
N TYR A 215 -17.43 6.17 7.31
CA TYR A 215 -16.95 5.07 8.14
C TYR A 215 -17.89 3.85 8.11
N GLN A 216 -19.16 4.04 7.79
CA GLN A 216 -20.10 2.93 7.68
C GLN A 216 -19.79 2.05 6.46
N ASN A 217 -19.64 2.64 5.28
CA ASN A 217 -19.31 1.91 4.07
C ASN A 217 -17.88 1.39 4.12
N ALA A 218 -16.92 2.18 4.62
CA ALA A 218 -15.54 1.73 4.85
C ALA A 218 -15.49 0.45 5.70
N TYR A 219 -16.16 0.46 6.85
CA TYR A 219 -16.22 -0.70 7.75
C TYR A 219 -16.79 -1.93 7.05
N ARG A 220 -17.94 -1.80 6.40
CA ARG A 220 -18.62 -2.91 5.72
C ARG A 220 -17.74 -3.56 4.67
N ILE A 221 -17.11 -2.75 3.81
CA ILE A 221 -16.28 -3.24 2.71
C ILE A 221 -14.98 -3.83 3.24
N LEU A 222 -14.25 -3.12 4.10
CA LEU A 222 -12.97 -3.59 4.61
C LEU A 222 -13.11 -4.84 5.48
N LYS A 223 -14.19 -4.94 6.28
CA LYS A 223 -14.48 -6.15 7.05
C LYS A 223 -14.66 -7.35 6.14
N HIS A 224 -15.44 -7.20 5.08
CA HIS A 224 -15.65 -8.25 4.08
C HIS A 224 -14.32 -8.66 3.42
N VAL A 225 -13.58 -7.71 2.86
CA VAL A 225 -12.34 -7.98 2.11
C VAL A 225 -11.24 -8.56 2.99
N VAL A 226 -11.09 -8.08 4.22
CA VAL A 226 -9.95 -8.44 5.07
C VAL A 226 -10.21 -9.71 5.88
N LEU A 227 -11.46 -9.98 6.27
CA LEU A 227 -11.78 -11.07 7.20
C LEU A 227 -12.66 -12.17 6.62
N GLU A 228 -13.53 -11.87 5.66
CA GLU A 228 -14.59 -12.79 5.23
C GLU A 228 -14.28 -13.45 3.88
N THR A 229 -13.46 -12.81 3.06
CA THR A 229 -13.08 -13.36 1.76
C THR A 229 -11.68 -13.97 1.82
N ASN A 230 -11.53 -15.20 1.31
CA ASN A 230 -10.24 -15.75 0.89
C ASN A 230 -9.79 -15.03 -0.40
N THR A 231 -9.80 -13.70 -0.40
CA THR A 231 -9.45 -12.94 -1.60
C THR A 231 -7.95 -13.13 -1.87
N LYS A 232 -7.65 -13.97 -2.84
CA LYS A 232 -6.30 -14.20 -3.38
C LYS A 232 -5.65 -12.93 -3.96
N PHE A 233 -6.30 -11.79 -3.84
CA PHE A 233 -5.97 -10.55 -4.54
C PHE A 233 -5.55 -9.39 -3.63
N ALA A 234 -5.62 -9.54 -2.30
CA ALA A 234 -5.04 -8.55 -1.41
C ALA A 234 -3.55 -8.86 -1.23
N SER A 235 -2.68 -7.91 -1.56
CA SER A 235 -1.27 -8.01 -1.18
C SER A 235 -1.15 -8.03 0.35
N VAL A 236 0.00 -8.49 0.84
CA VAL A 236 0.28 -8.50 2.29
C VAL A 236 0.13 -7.09 2.88
N ASP A 237 0.51 -6.07 2.14
CA ASP A 237 0.40 -4.65 2.51
C ASP A 237 -1.03 -4.18 2.61
N GLN A 238 -1.85 -4.53 1.63
CA GLN A 238 -3.29 -4.21 1.65
C GLN A 238 -3.95 -4.87 2.85
N THR A 239 -3.58 -6.12 3.13
CA THR A 239 -4.07 -6.83 4.31
C THR A 239 -3.65 -6.10 5.59
N LYS A 240 -2.38 -5.72 5.73
CA LYS A 240 -1.88 -4.99 6.89
C LYS A 240 -2.58 -3.64 7.08
N LYS A 241 -2.68 -2.84 6.02
CA LYS A 241 -3.35 -1.54 6.04
C LYS A 241 -4.85 -1.69 6.30
N GLY A 242 -5.49 -2.70 5.70
CA GLY A 242 -6.90 -3.01 5.92
C GLY A 242 -7.19 -3.39 7.37
N LEU A 243 -6.35 -4.24 7.98
CA LEU A 243 -6.45 -4.59 9.40
C LEU A 243 -6.30 -3.36 10.30
N LEU A 244 -5.35 -2.45 9.98
CA LEU A 244 -5.15 -1.23 10.74
C LEU A 244 -6.39 -0.32 10.72
N ILE A 245 -6.94 -0.06 9.52
CA ILE A 245 -8.14 0.77 9.36
C ILE A 245 -9.35 0.10 10.02
N LEU A 246 -9.48 -1.21 9.85
CA LEU A 246 -10.60 -1.94 10.44
C LEU A 246 -10.52 -1.96 11.96
N SER A 247 -9.31 -2.02 12.55
CA SER A 247 -9.11 -1.89 13.99
C SER A 247 -9.60 -0.55 14.52
N ASP A 248 -9.23 0.56 13.85
CA ASP A 248 -9.69 1.90 14.20
C ASP A 248 -11.22 2.03 14.12
N LEU A 249 -11.81 1.57 13.02
CA LEU A 249 -13.27 1.61 12.83
C LEU A 249 -14.03 0.74 13.84
N ALA A 250 -13.51 -0.44 14.18
CA ALA A 250 -14.09 -1.33 15.18
C ALA A 250 -14.01 -0.71 16.59
N LEU A 251 -12.88 -0.04 16.91
CA LEU A 251 -12.73 0.67 18.18
C LEU A 251 -13.78 1.79 18.35
N GLN A 252 -13.97 2.62 17.31
CA GLN A 252 -15.01 3.66 17.28
C GLN A 252 -16.42 3.09 17.45
N ARG A 253 -16.67 1.88 16.95
CA ARG A 253 -17.95 1.15 17.08
C ARG A 253 -18.09 0.40 18.40
N LYS A 254 -17.07 0.43 19.27
CA LYS A 254 -16.98 -0.31 20.54
C LYS A 254 -16.97 -1.84 20.37
N GLU A 255 -16.55 -2.32 19.21
CA GLU A 255 -16.34 -3.74 18.91
C GLU A 255 -14.91 -4.11 19.31
N TYR A 256 -14.63 -4.08 20.61
CA TYR A 256 -13.25 -4.10 21.15
C TYR A 256 -12.49 -5.38 20.85
N ASP A 257 -13.16 -6.54 20.85
CA ASP A 257 -12.53 -7.82 20.52
C ASP A 257 -12.09 -7.86 19.06
N LEU A 258 -12.90 -7.30 18.15
CA LEU A 258 -12.54 -7.16 16.74
C LEU A 258 -11.38 -6.19 16.56
N ALA A 259 -11.44 -5.03 17.21
CA ALA A 259 -10.37 -4.04 17.18
C ALA A 259 -9.03 -4.63 17.64
N TYR A 260 -9.04 -5.33 18.77
CA TYR A 260 -7.90 -6.05 19.35
C TYR A 260 -7.34 -7.09 18.37
N GLY A 261 -8.19 -7.94 17.80
CA GLY A 261 -7.79 -8.97 16.87
C GLY A 261 -7.17 -8.41 15.59
N CYS A 262 -7.76 -7.36 15.03
CA CYS A 262 -7.23 -6.68 13.85
C CYS A 262 -5.87 -6.01 14.10
N ALA A 263 -5.74 -5.27 15.20
CA ALA A 263 -4.46 -4.63 15.57
C ALA A 263 -3.35 -5.66 15.79
N ARG A 264 -3.64 -6.75 16.49
CA ARG A 264 -2.73 -7.87 16.69
C ARG A 264 -2.34 -8.54 15.36
N GLY A 265 -3.31 -8.76 14.46
CA GLY A 265 -3.06 -9.29 13.12
C GLY A 265 -2.14 -8.37 12.32
N CYS A 266 -2.35 -7.06 12.41
CA CYS A 266 -1.48 -6.07 11.78
C CYS A 266 -0.03 -6.17 12.29
N LEU A 267 0.19 -6.32 13.61
CA LEU A 267 1.51 -6.47 14.22
C LEU A 267 2.20 -7.79 13.85
N SER A 268 1.45 -8.85 13.57
CA SER A 268 2.02 -10.14 13.15
C SER A 268 2.63 -10.13 11.75
N ILE A 269 2.26 -9.14 10.93
CA ILE A 269 2.81 -8.93 9.59
C ILE A 269 4.08 -8.08 9.71
N GLN A 270 5.26 -8.69 9.50
CA GLN A 270 6.58 -8.07 9.73
C GLN A 270 7.00 -7.04 8.66
N LEU A 271 6.11 -6.59 7.81
CA LEU A 271 6.35 -5.56 6.81
C LEU A 271 5.93 -4.18 7.35
N PHE A 272 6.64 -3.11 6.95
CA PHE A 272 6.31 -1.70 7.27
C PHE A 272 6.24 -1.37 8.76
N GLU A 273 7.42 -1.19 9.37
CA GLU A 273 7.57 -0.80 10.78
C GLU A 273 6.79 0.48 11.16
N LYS A 274 6.66 1.42 10.22
CA LYS A 274 5.90 2.68 10.44
C LYS A 274 4.42 2.47 10.79
N LEU A 275 3.81 1.39 10.31
CA LEU A 275 2.43 1.04 10.67
C LEU A 275 2.35 0.34 12.04
N ASN A 276 3.45 -0.20 12.54
CA ASN A 276 3.45 -0.94 13.79
C ASN A 276 3.17 -0.06 15.01
N GLU A 277 3.64 1.19 15.02
CA GLU A 277 3.33 2.11 16.12
C GLU A 277 1.83 2.39 16.21
N LYS A 278 1.17 2.68 15.07
CA LYS A 278 -0.30 2.87 15.02
C LYS A 278 -1.03 1.62 15.44
N ALA A 279 -0.61 0.46 14.95
CA ALA A 279 -1.20 -0.83 15.30
C ALA A 279 -1.05 -1.12 16.80
N LEU A 280 0.09 -0.83 17.39
CA LEU A 280 0.34 -1.03 18.82
C LEU A 280 -0.49 -0.08 19.68
N ASN A 281 -0.69 1.18 19.24
CA ASN A 281 -1.60 2.11 19.93
C ASN A 281 -3.05 1.57 19.95
N LEU A 282 -3.57 1.14 18.79
CA LEU A 282 -4.92 0.57 18.70
C LEU A 282 -5.05 -0.74 19.49
N TYR A 283 -3.99 -1.55 19.50
CA TYR A 283 -3.92 -2.78 20.29
C TYR A 283 -4.01 -2.48 21.78
N ALA A 284 -3.24 -1.49 22.28
CA ALA A 284 -3.28 -1.05 23.68
C ALA A 284 -4.66 -0.49 24.05
N GLU A 285 -5.22 0.43 23.24
CA GLU A 285 -6.53 1.02 23.49
C GLU A 285 -7.64 -0.02 23.55
N SER A 286 -7.64 -0.96 22.60
CA SER A 286 -8.63 -2.05 22.55
C SER A 286 -8.52 -2.94 23.79
N LEU A 287 -7.29 -3.32 24.16
CA LEU A 287 -7.04 -4.11 25.37
C LEU A 287 -7.56 -3.40 26.62
N PHE A 288 -7.24 -2.12 26.81
CA PHE A 288 -7.73 -1.38 27.99
C PHE A 288 -9.24 -1.24 28.02
N CYS A 289 -9.90 -1.15 26.88
CA CYS A 289 -11.37 -1.19 26.81
C CYS A 289 -11.92 -2.55 27.25
N ILE A 290 -11.31 -3.65 26.81
CA ILE A 290 -11.67 -5.03 27.21
C ILE A 290 -11.45 -5.20 28.73
N LEU A 291 -10.29 -4.78 29.24
CA LEU A 291 -9.97 -4.89 30.67
C LEU A 291 -10.95 -4.11 31.55
N LYS A 292 -11.39 -2.93 31.12
CA LYS A 292 -12.48 -2.16 31.79
C LYS A 292 -13.81 -2.92 31.82
N GLN A 293 -14.11 -3.70 30.79
CA GLN A 293 -15.30 -4.57 30.79
C GLN A 293 -15.15 -5.70 31.81
N PHE A 294 -13.97 -6.32 31.88
CA PHE A 294 -13.69 -7.35 32.90
C PHE A 294 -13.86 -6.81 34.32
N ASP A 295 -13.34 -5.63 34.62
CA ASP A 295 -13.49 -5.00 35.93
C ASP A 295 -14.96 -4.78 36.33
N LYS A 296 -15.84 -4.47 35.35
CA LYS A 296 -17.28 -4.32 35.59
C LYS A 296 -18.02 -5.65 35.80
N GLN A 297 -17.50 -6.73 35.21
CA GLN A 297 -18.18 -8.04 35.22
C GLN A 297 -17.64 -8.94 36.34
N LEU A 298 -16.34 -8.93 36.65
CA LEU A 298 -15.69 -9.79 37.65
C LEU A 298 -16.37 -9.77 39.04
N PRO A 299 -16.82 -8.61 39.58
CA PRO A 299 -17.52 -8.59 40.88
C PRO A 299 -18.89 -9.30 40.87
N LYS A 300 -19.48 -9.49 39.71
CA LYS A 300 -20.80 -10.13 39.56
C LYS A 300 -20.72 -11.64 39.38
N LEU A 301 -19.52 -12.17 39.13
CA LEU A 301 -19.28 -13.58 38.88
C LEU A 301 -18.77 -14.30 40.13
N LYS A 302 -19.09 -15.60 40.25
CA LYS A 302 -18.67 -16.47 41.37
C LYS A 302 -18.07 -17.77 40.83
N GLY A 303 -17.27 -18.43 41.67
CA GLY A 303 -16.76 -19.77 41.40
C GLY A 303 -16.01 -19.89 40.08
N HIS A 304 -16.32 -20.90 39.30
CA HIS A 304 -15.63 -21.27 38.06
C HIS A 304 -15.66 -20.16 37.01
N GLN A 305 -16.76 -19.48 36.84
CA GLN A 305 -16.90 -18.39 35.85
C GLN A 305 -15.96 -17.23 36.16
N ARG A 306 -15.83 -16.86 37.47
CA ARG A 306 -14.90 -15.80 37.86
C ARG A 306 -13.45 -16.20 37.59
N LEU A 307 -13.07 -17.43 37.94
CA LEU A 307 -11.70 -17.94 37.67
C LEU A 307 -11.38 -18.00 36.17
N GLN A 308 -12.35 -18.40 35.36
CA GLN A 308 -12.17 -18.44 33.91
C GLN A 308 -11.95 -17.02 33.34
N MET A 309 -12.70 -16.03 33.75
CA MET A 309 -12.55 -14.64 33.33
C MET A 309 -11.21 -14.03 33.79
N ILE A 310 -10.74 -14.34 34.99
CA ILE A 310 -9.42 -13.93 35.47
C ILE A 310 -8.32 -14.52 34.60
N ARG A 311 -8.37 -15.80 34.28
CA ARG A 311 -7.39 -16.45 33.40
C ARG A 311 -7.37 -15.82 31.99
N GLN A 312 -8.53 -15.52 31.45
CA GLN A 312 -8.65 -14.85 30.15
C GLN A 312 -8.05 -13.44 30.20
N ARG A 313 -8.33 -12.65 31.23
CA ARG A 313 -7.73 -11.34 31.47
C ARG A 313 -6.21 -11.40 31.52
N ASP A 314 -5.68 -12.33 32.33
CA ASP A 314 -4.23 -12.47 32.56
C ASP A 314 -3.52 -12.93 31.27
N SER A 315 -4.16 -13.78 30.46
CA SER A 315 -3.66 -14.18 29.15
C SER A 315 -3.52 -12.99 28.19
N LEU A 316 -4.55 -12.14 28.10
CA LEU A 316 -4.53 -10.95 27.25
C LEU A 316 -3.42 -9.96 27.68
N ILE A 317 -3.25 -9.76 28.97
CA ILE A 317 -2.18 -8.91 29.52
C ILE A 317 -0.81 -9.48 29.16
N SER A 318 -0.60 -10.78 29.34
CA SER A 318 0.67 -11.45 29.02
C SER A 318 1.01 -11.39 27.53
N GLU A 319 0.01 -11.56 26.66
CA GLU A 319 0.20 -11.42 25.20
C GLU A 319 0.63 -10.01 24.83
N PHE A 320 -0.02 -8.99 25.37
CA PHE A 320 0.34 -7.60 25.10
C PHE A 320 1.75 -7.26 25.61
N GLU A 321 2.14 -7.71 26.80
CA GLU A 321 3.49 -7.49 27.34
C GLU A 321 4.57 -8.13 26.45
N LYS A 322 4.27 -9.30 25.88
CA LYS A 322 5.14 -9.96 24.92
C LYS A 322 5.31 -9.15 23.63
N GLU A 323 4.22 -8.61 23.08
CA GLU A 323 4.29 -7.75 21.88
C GLU A 323 4.99 -6.42 22.20
N LEU A 324 4.71 -5.81 23.33
CA LEU A 324 5.38 -4.59 23.78
C LEU A 324 6.90 -4.77 23.91
N SER A 325 7.36 -5.91 24.40
CA SER A 325 8.79 -6.22 24.53
C SER A 325 9.50 -6.33 23.18
N LYS A 326 8.81 -6.78 22.14
CA LYS A 326 9.35 -6.85 20.77
C LYS A 326 9.38 -5.47 20.09
N SER A 327 8.59 -4.54 20.57
CA SER A 327 8.30 -3.27 19.91
C SER A 327 9.11 -2.08 20.44
N GLN A 328 10.09 -2.34 21.33
CA GLN A 328 10.90 -1.31 21.99
C GLN A 328 11.69 -0.40 21.02
N SER A 329 11.95 -0.87 19.78
CA SER A 329 12.73 -0.14 18.80
C SER A 329 11.94 0.97 18.08
N PHE A 330 10.57 0.94 18.11
CA PHE A 330 9.71 1.87 17.36
C PHE A 330 8.62 2.58 18.19
N VAL A 331 8.65 2.39 19.51
CA VAL A 331 7.70 3.06 20.43
C VAL A 331 8.46 3.96 21.39
N GLU A 332 7.94 5.17 21.58
CA GLU A 332 8.49 6.08 22.57
C GLU A 332 8.50 5.45 23.98
N LEU A 333 9.62 5.56 24.68
CA LEU A 333 9.78 5.03 26.03
C LEU A 333 8.70 5.54 27.00
N SER A 334 8.25 6.78 26.83
CA SER A 334 7.16 7.40 27.59
C SER A 334 5.84 6.63 27.47
N LYS A 335 5.44 6.26 26.25
CA LYS A 335 4.22 5.47 26.00
C LYS A 335 4.35 4.04 26.58
N THR A 336 5.52 3.43 26.41
CA THR A 336 5.80 2.10 26.98
C THR A 336 5.62 2.10 28.50
N ILE A 337 6.14 3.12 29.18
CA ILE A 337 5.99 3.28 30.64
C ILE A 337 4.53 3.51 31.03
N GLU A 338 3.80 4.34 30.28
CA GLU A 338 2.38 4.61 30.51
C GLU A 338 1.54 3.32 30.43
N TRP A 339 1.75 2.51 29.40
CA TRP A 339 1.04 1.24 29.23
C TRP A 339 1.39 0.24 30.32
N GLN A 340 2.68 0.11 30.68
CA GLN A 340 3.11 -0.76 31.78
C GLN A 340 2.48 -0.35 33.12
N ASN A 341 2.42 0.95 33.41
CA ASN A 341 1.77 1.47 34.61
C ASN A 341 0.25 1.21 34.62
N SER A 342 -0.37 1.32 33.46
CA SER A 342 -1.80 1.02 33.30
C SER A 342 -2.09 -0.46 33.52
N LEU A 343 -1.27 -1.37 32.98
CA LEU A 343 -1.38 -2.82 33.18
C LEU A 343 -1.21 -3.25 34.64
N ARG A 344 -0.30 -2.61 35.40
CA ARG A 344 -0.11 -2.90 36.82
C ARG A 344 -1.38 -2.74 37.65
N LYS A 345 -2.29 -1.85 37.27
CA LYS A 345 -3.58 -1.67 37.94
C LYS A 345 -4.46 -2.92 37.79
N TYR A 346 -4.46 -3.52 36.60
CA TYR A 346 -5.28 -4.71 36.31
C TYR A 346 -4.68 -6.02 36.87
N LYS A 347 -3.36 -6.09 37.08
CA LYS A 347 -2.70 -7.25 37.71
C LYS A 347 -2.94 -7.34 39.21
N ARG A 348 -3.26 -6.22 39.86
CA ARG A 348 -3.48 -6.16 41.33
C ARG A 348 -4.95 -6.31 41.73
N SER A 349 -5.88 -6.25 40.79
CA SER A 349 -7.30 -6.44 40.98
C SER A 349 -7.75 -7.90 40.71
#